data_a2f112b07a7468ce41b5f14d28f323f5
#
_entry.id   a2f112b07a7468ce41b5f14d28f323f5
#
_cell.length_a   1.000
_cell.length_b   1.000
_cell.length_c   1.000
_cell.angle_alpha   90.00
_cell.angle_beta   90.00
_cell.angle_gamma   90.00
#
_symmetry.space_group_name_H-M   'P 1'
#
loop_
_entity.id
_entity.type
_entity.pdbx_description
1 polymer ?
#
loop_
_entity_poly.entity_id
_entity_poly.type
_entity_poly.pdbx_seq_one_letter_code
_entity_poly.pdbx_strand_id
1 'polypeptide(L)'
;KIEAGGTIIIDDSFNGNLTGMLEAVNICSTHIGRKVIITPGLVESTDEANILLAKEINKTFDFVILTGSLNTHLFSANIDKEKVYVLKDKTLMEATLAKTTRAGDLILFANDAPNFI
;
A
#
# COMPACT_ATOMS: atom_id res chain seq x y z
N LYS A 1 -9.47 2.62 11.79
CA LYS A 1 -10.81 2.05 11.71
C LYS A 1 -10.72 0.51 11.73
N ILE A 2 -11.46 -0.12 12.63
CA ILE A 2 -11.46 -1.58 12.77
C ILE A 2 -12.60 -2.16 11.93
N GLU A 3 -12.28 -3.09 11.05
CA GLU A 3 -13.25 -3.75 10.20
C GLU A 3 -13.72 -5.08 10.82
N ALA A 4 -14.81 -5.61 10.28
CA ALA A 4 -15.29 -6.94 10.64
C ALA A 4 -14.16 -7.94 10.35
N GLY A 5 -13.90 -8.85 11.26
CA GLY A 5 -12.79 -9.79 11.13
C GLY A 5 -11.49 -9.32 11.77
N GLY A 6 -11.48 -8.11 12.36
CA GLY A 6 -10.35 -7.62 13.15
C GLY A 6 -9.21 -6.99 12.37
N THR A 7 -9.38 -6.68 11.08
CA THR A 7 -8.39 -5.89 10.35
C THR A 7 -8.59 -4.40 10.66
N ILE A 8 -7.50 -3.64 10.59
CA ILE A 8 -7.52 -2.19 10.75
C ILE A 8 -7.27 -1.58 9.38
N ILE A 9 -8.20 -0.72 8.92
CA ILE A 9 -8.06 -0.07 7.62
C ILE A 9 -7.83 1.42 7.82
N ILE A 10 -6.77 1.93 7.19
CA ILE A 10 -6.48 3.36 7.12
C ILE A 10 -6.67 3.78 5.67
N ASP A 11 -7.59 4.72 5.45
CA ASP A 11 -7.89 5.24 4.12
C ASP A 11 -7.20 6.60 3.95
N ASP A 12 -6.13 6.60 3.15
CA ASP A 12 -5.36 7.80 2.82
C ASP A 12 -5.40 8.02 1.31
N SER A 13 -6.56 7.80 0.72
CA SER A 13 -6.75 7.72 -0.73
C SER A 13 -6.44 9.01 -1.49
N PHE A 14 -6.47 10.15 -0.85
CA PHE A 14 -6.25 11.44 -1.53
C PHE A 14 -4.89 12.08 -1.21
N ASN A 15 -4.01 11.37 -0.57
CA ASN A 15 -2.70 11.89 -0.19
C ASN A 15 -1.68 11.55 -1.27
N GLY A 16 -1.50 12.47 -2.22
CA GLY A 16 -0.69 12.24 -3.41
C GLY A 16 0.69 12.87 -3.41
N ASN A 17 1.21 13.34 -2.27
CA ASN A 17 2.55 13.90 -2.21
C ASN A 17 3.47 13.06 -1.31
N LEU A 18 4.78 13.20 -1.54
CA LEU A 18 5.79 12.39 -0.87
C LEU A 18 5.75 12.56 0.65
N THR A 19 5.70 13.81 1.12
CA THR A 19 5.70 14.09 2.57
C THR A 19 4.52 13.42 3.25
N GLY A 20 3.32 13.58 2.70
CA GLY A 20 2.11 12.99 3.28
C GLY A 20 2.14 11.48 3.27
N MET A 21 2.62 10.87 2.19
CA MET A 21 2.71 9.41 2.11
C MET A 21 3.77 8.86 3.07
N LEU A 22 4.88 9.54 3.22
CA LEU A 22 5.91 9.13 4.21
C LEU A 22 5.38 9.22 5.64
N GLU A 23 4.56 10.24 5.93
CA GLU A 23 3.92 10.35 7.25
C GLU A 23 2.96 9.18 7.50
N ALA A 24 2.16 8.81 6.49
CA ALA A 24 1.24 7.69 6.61
C ALA A 24 1.99 6.37 6.83
N VAL A 25 3.08 6.16 6.09
CA VAL A 25 3.94 4.98 6.27
C VAL A 25 4.52 4.95 7.69
N ASN A 26 4.97 6.10 8.18
CA ASN A 26 5.53 6.19 9.52
C ASN A 26 4.50 5.88 10.61
N ILE A 27 3.28 6.35 10.43
CA ILE A 27 2.18 6.03 11.36
C ILE A 27 1.96 4.52 11.41
N CYS A 28 1.94 3.88 10.25
CA CYS A 28 1.74 2.42 10.17
C CYS A 28 2.89 1.65 10.79
N SER A 29 4.11 2.19 10.81
CA SER A 29 5.27 1.50 11.36
C SER A 29 5.13 1.15 12.83
N THR A 30 4.25 1.82 13.55
CA THR A 30 4.03 1.56 14.98
C THR A 30 3.09 0.39 15.23
N HIS A 31 2.43 -0.12 14.20
CA HIS A 31 1.53 -1.27 14.35
C HIS A 31 2.33 -2.54 14.60
N ILE A 32 1.92 -3.33 15.58
CA ILE A 32 2.66 -4.52 16.00
C ILE A 32 2.40 -5.71 15.07
N GLY A 33 1.24 -5.78 14.43
CA GLY A 33 0.90 -6.88 13.55
C GLY A 33 1.45 -6.71 12.14
N ARG A 34 1.01 -7.57 11.25
CA ARG A 34 1.36 -7.53 9.84
C ARG A 34 0.79 -6.28 9.18
N LYS A 35 1.55 -5.68 8.26
CA LYS A 35 1.20 -4.43 7.60
C LYS A 35 1.14 -4.62 6.09
N VAL A 36 0.03 -4.18 5.50
CA VAL A 36 -0.24 -4.27 4.05
C VAL A 36 -0.49 -2.88 3.51
N ILE A 37 0.08 -2.55 2.37
CA ILE A 37 -0.18 -1.28 1.69
C ILE A 37 -0.71 -1.54 0.28
N ILE A 38 -1.66 -0.72 -0.16
CA ILE A 38 -2.20 -0.72 -1.51
C ILE A 38 -1.98 0.67 -2.07
N THR A 39 -1.22 0.77 -3.17
CA THR A 39 -0.87 2.08 -3.71
C THR A 39 -0.42 2.01 -5.17
N PRO A 40 -0.69 3.07 -5.97
CA PRO A 40 -0.06 3.26 -7.27
C PRO A 40 1.26 4.03 -7.19
N GLY A 41 1.68 4.41 -5.97
CA GLY A 41 2.79 5.33 -5.79
C GLY A 41 2.37 6.78 -5.98
N LEU A 42 3.33 7.64 -6.25
CA LEU A 42 3.09 9.05 -6.52
C LEU A 42 2.90 9.24 -8.02
N VAL A 43 1.67 9.59 -8.43
CA VAL A 43 1.29 9.65 -9.85
C VAL A 43 1.91 10.85 -10.56
N GLU A 44 1.91 12.00 -9.90
CA GLU A 44 2.46 13.22 -10.47
C GLU A 44 3.72 13.66 -9.73
N SER A 45 4.78 12.85 -9.84
CA SER A 45 6.02 13.11 -9.10
C SER A 45 7.22 12.57 -9.87
N THR A 46 8.40 12.72 -9.28
CA THR A 46 9.65 12.28 -9.89
C THR A 46 9.93 10.81 -9.58
N ASP A 47 10.81 10.21 -10.38
CA ASP A 47 11.28 8.86 -10.11
C ASP A 47 12.03 8.79 -8.79
N GLU A 48 12.82 9.81 -8.47
CA GLU A 48 13.57 9.88 -7.21
C GLU A 48 12.64 9.84 -5.99
N ALA A 49 11.54 10.60 -6.04
CA ALA A 49 10.57 10.60 -4.95
C ALA A 49 9.91 9.23 -4.81
N ASN A 50 9.56 8.60 -5.92
CA ASN A 50 8.95 7.27 -5.90
C ASN A 50 9.93 6.20 -5.42
N ILE A 51 11.21 6.29 -5.76
CA ILE A 51 12.23 5.37 -5.28
C ILE A 51 12.38 5.49 -3.76
N LEU A 52 12.43 6.71 -3.25
CA LEU A 52 12.52 6.94 -1.81
C LEU A 52 11.32 6.36 -1.09
N LEU A 53 10.13 6.61 -1.62
CA LEU A 53 8.90 6.07 -1.06
C LEU A 53 8.89 4.54 -1.08
N ALA A 54 9.28 3.94 -2.19
CA ALA A 54 9.33 2.48 -2.33
C ALA A 54 10.26 1.85 -1.31
N LYS A 55 11.41 2.46 -1.06
CA LYS A 55 12.36 1.96 -0.07
C LYS A 55 11.80 2.02 1.35
N GLU A 56 11.08 3.10 1.70
CA GLU A 56 10.44 3.21 3.00
C GLU A 56 9.30 2.21 3.15
N ILE A 57 8.53 1.99 2.10
CA ILE A 57 7.48 0.97 2.08
C ILE A 57 8.09 -0.41 2.30
N ASN A 58 9.20 -0.71 1.66
CA ASN A 58 9.86 -2.01 1.79
C ASN A 58 10.30 -2.28 3.24
N LYS A 59 10.76 -1.25 3.94
CA LYS A 59 11.18 -1.39 5.34
C LYS A 59 10.00 -1.63 6.29
N THR A 60 8.84 -1.07 5.96
CA THR A 60 7.72 -0.98 6.90
C THR A 60 6.67 -2.06 6.67
N PHE A 61 6.36 -2.36 5.41
CA PHE A 61 5.24 -3.24 5.08
C PHE A 61 5.68 -4.66 4.79
N ASP A 62 4.81 -5.61 5.14
CA ASP A 62 5.04 -7.04 4.92
C ASP A 62 4.48 -7.49 3.57
N PHE A 63 3.49 -6.77 3.04
CA PHE A 63 2.88 -7.08 1.76
C PHE A 63 2.49 -5.79 1.05
N VAL A 64 2.80 -5.71 -0.25
CA VAL A 64 2.61 -4.50 -1.04
C VAL A 64 1.79 -4.84 -2.28
N ILE A 65 0.62 -4.25 -2.39
CA ILE A 65 -0.24 -4.40 -3.56
C ILE A 65 -0.11 -3.14 -4.41
N LEU A 66 0.46 -3.29 -5.59
CA LEU A 66 0.65 -2.18 -6.53
C LEU A 66 -0.53 -2.11 -7.48
N THR A 67 -1.12 -0.93 -7.58
CA THR A 67 -2.24 -0.66 -8.47
C THR A 67 -1.81 0.27 -9.60
N GLY A 68 -2.57 0.27 -10.70
CA GLY A 68 -2.21 1.02 -11.88
C GLY A 68 -0.96 0.44 -12.54
N SER A 69 -0.47 1.10 -13.58
CA SER A 69 0.71 0.63 -14.32
C SER A 69 1.87 1.62 -14.31
N LEU A 70 1.61 2.86 -13.86
CA LEU A 70 2.57 3.95 -14.01
C LEU A 70 3.88 3.69 -13.26
N ASN A 71 3.79 3.27 -12.01
CA ASN A 71 4.96 3.10 -11.13
C ASN A 71 5.28 1.64 -10.81
N THR A 72 4.58 0.69 -11.42
CA THR A 72 4.74 -0.73 -11.12
C THR A 72 6.17 -1.21 -11.27
N HIS A 73 6.82 -0.87 -12.38
CA HIS A 73 8.19 -1.30 -12.64
C HIS A 73 9.17 -0.71 -11.62
N LEU A 74 9.05 0.58 -11.35
CA LEU A 74 9.93 1.29 -10.43
C LEU A 74 9.81 0.74 -9.00
N PHE A 75 8.59 0.52 -8.55
CA PHE A 75 8.35 -0.02 -7.21
C PHE A 75 8.83 -1.46 -7.11
N SER A 76 8.54 -2.28 -8.12
CA SER A 76 8.97 -3.68 -8.14
C SER A 76 10.50 -3.81 -8.08
N ALA A 77 11.22 -2.86 -8.66
CA ALA A 77 12.68 -2.85 -8.65
C ALA A 77 13.26 -2.47 -7.27
N ASN A 78 12.46 -1.85 -6.40
CA ASN A 78 12.93 -1.30 -5.12
C ASN A 78 12.28 -1.95 -3.90
N ILE A 79 11.46 -2.95 -4.08
CA ILE A 79 10.77 -3.68 -3.00
C ILE A 79 11.08 -5.18 -3.17
N ASP A 80 11.27 -5.87 -2.05
CA ASP A 80 11.55 -7.31 -2.06
C ASP A 80 10.46 -8.05 -2.85
N LYS A 81 10.86 -8.91 -3.74
CA LYS A 81 9.95 -9.59 -4.68
C LYS A 81 8.84 -10.38 -4.00
N GLU A 82 9.14 -11.02 -2.90
CA GLU A 82 8.17 -11.83 -2.16
C GLU A 82 7.08 -11.00 -1.49
N LYS A 83 7.28 -9.68 -1.40
CA LYS A 83 6.29 -8.77 -0.82
C LYS A 83 5.32 -8.19 -1.85
N VAL A 84 5.67 -8.20 -3.12
CA VAL A 84 4.97 -7.45 -4.16
C VAL A 84 3.92 -8.29 -4.85
N TYR A 85 2.71 -7.73 -4.96
CA TYR A 85 1.66 -8.27 -5.82
C TYR A 85 1.13 -7.14 -6.70
N VAL A 86 1.14 -7.35 -8.02
CA VAL A 86 0.64 -6.36 -8.97
C VAL A 86 -0.83 -6.66 -9.25
N LEU A 87 -1.71 -5.74 -8.84
CA LEU A 87 -3.14 -5.87 -9.05
C LEU A 87 -3.50 -5.15 -10.36
N LYS A 88 -3.67 -5.92 -11.42
CA LYS A 88 -3.95 -5.37 -12.75
C LYS A 88 -5.40 -4.97 -12.93
N ASP A 89 -6.30 -5.58 -12.19
CA ASP A 89 -7.73 -5.34 -12.29
C ASP A 89 -8.26 -4.99 -10.90
N LYS A 90 -8.57 -3.70 -10.68
CA LYS A 90 -9.03 -3.22 -9.38
C LYS A 90 -10.37 -3.82 -8.94
N THR A 91 -11.15 -4.37 -9.87
CA THR A 91 -12.38 -5.06 -9.49
C THR A 91 -12.11 -6.31 -8.66
N LEU A 92 -10.87 -6.82 -8.69
CA LEU A 92 -10.45 -7.98 -7.92
C LEU A 92 -9.86 -7.63 -6.56
N MET A 93 -9.85 -6.35 -6.18
CA MET A 93 -9.21 -5.90 -4.94
C MET A 93 -9.81 -6.56 -3.71
N GLU A 94 -11.13 -6.60 -3.59
CA GLU A 94 -11.78 -7.21 -2.44
C GLU A 94 -11.43 -8.69 -2.31
N ALA A 95 -11.47 -9.42 -3.42
CA ALA A 95 -11.12 -10.84 -3.41
C ALA A 95 -9.64 -11.05 -3.08
N THR A 96 -8.76 -10.17 -3.58
CA THR A 96 -7.34 -10.24 -3.28
C THR A 96 -7.08 -10.02 -1.79
N LEU A 97 -7.72 -9.01 -1.21
CA LEU A 97 -7.58 -8.74 0.23
C LEU A 97 -8.12 -9.88 1.07
N ALA A 98 -9.24 -10.47 0.66
CA ALA A 98 -9.82 -11.61 1.40
C ALA A 98 -8.86 -12.80 1.45
N LYS A 99 -8.05 -12.99 0.41
CA LYS A 99 -7.08 -14.09 0.35
C LYS A 99 -5.77 -13.79 1.09
N THR A 100 -5.38 -12.52 1.16
CA THR A 100 -4.02 -12.13 1.59
C THR A 100 -3.99 -11.49 2.96
N THR A 101 -5.13 -11.10 3.53
CA THR A 101 -5.17 -10.43 4.83
C THR A 101 -5.95 -11.27 5.84
N ARG A 102 -5.72 -10.99 7.12
CA ARG A 102 -6.33 -11.71 8.23
C ARG A 102 -6.48 -10.78 9.43
N ALA A 103 -7.16 -11.27 10.47
CA ALA A 103 -7.32 -10.52 11.72
C ALA A 103 -5.96 -10.10 12.27
N GLY A 104 -5.87 -8.87 12.75
CA GLY A 104 -4.63 -8.29 13.25
C GLY A 104 -3.83 -7.51 12.21
N ASP A 105 -4.14 -7.65 10.93
CA ASP A 105 -3.45 -6.92 9.88
C ASP A 105 -3.87 -5.45 9.87
N LEU A 106 -2.91 -4.58 9.53
CA LEU A 106 -3.15 -3.18 9.21
C LEU A 106 -3.09 -3.04 7.70
N ILE A 107 -4.10 -2.41 7.09
CA ILE A 107 -4.18 -2.19 5.66
C ILE A 107 -4.22 -0.68 5.40
N LEU A 108 -3.21 -0.17 4.69
CA LEU A 108 -3.16 1.24 4.29
C LEU A 108 -3.50 1.37 2.81
N PHE A 109 -4.56 2.13 2.50
CA PHE A 109 -4.85 2.57 1.14
C PHE A 109 -4.18 3.92 0.96
N ALA A 110 -3.10 3.97 0.22
CA ALA A 110 -2.28 5.18 0.06
C ALA A 110 -2.37 5.68 -1.38
N ASN A 111 -2.95 6.85 -1.55
CA ASN A 111 -3.19 7.47 -2.85
C ASN A 111 -4.03 6.61 -3.79
N ASP A 112 -4.87 5.75 -3.23
CA ASP A 112 -5.79 4.90 -3.98
C ASP A 112 -6.99 4.60 -3.10
N ALA A 113 -8.19 4.67 -3.68
CA ALA A 113 -9.42 4.44 -2.95
C ALA A 113 -9.86 2.97 -3.06
N PRO A 114 -10.40 2.40 -1.96
CA PRO A 114 -10.94 1.05 -2.05
C PRO A 114 -12.17 1.01 -2.96
N ASN A 115 -12.21 0.03 -3.86
CA ASN A 115 -13.31 -0.12 -4.82
C ASN A 115 -14.63 -0.53 -4.20
N PHE A 116 -14.57 -1.07 -3.01
CA PHE A 116 -15.73 -1.74 -2.39
C PHE A 116 -16.34 -0.93 -1.26
N ILE A 117 -15.98 0.34 -1.16
CA ILE A 117 -16.55 1.27 -0.18
C ILE A 117 -17.54 2.19 -0.83
#